data_f0d7c01b75223d2862255904b7de6450
#
_entry.id   f0d7c01b75223d2862255904b7de6450
#
_cell.length_a   1.000
_cell.length_b   1.000
_cell.length_c   1.000
_cell.angle_alpha   90.00
_cell.angle_beta   90.00
_cell.angle_gamma   90.00
#
_symmetry.space_group_name_H-M   'P 1'
#
loop_
_entity.id
_entity.type
_entity.pdbx_description
1 polymer ?
#
loop_
_entity_poly.entity_id
_entity_poly.type
_entity_poly.pdbx_seq_one_letter_code
_entity_poly.pdbx_strand_id
1 'polypeptide(L)'
;MALALGLAATPVWAGLADRIGATFGLMEAELVKAFEPREGIIVAVDGATLYLDFAAKDEIKVGQEFTVFRKGDVFRHPLTGKPLGRYEEVLGYAHVLRVEPKFTAAKFVAIDGKSAPEVEDGVRITRGRIKVAVTPLVDLTKSDADLRRVPFLISTALDRTKRFQVADPLTVLDLFGSSPARVEELLAQPQKAIEQGKALDVAWWLVPMLLRRGGATYLDATWISAITGTALFSRRQVLTRPEPAEEQRFPWEPAVED
;
A
#
# COMPACT_ATOMS: atom_id res chain seq x y z
N MET A 1 -48.06 -14.31 -37.36
CA MET A 1 -47.08 -13.21 -37.37
C MET A 1 -46.49 -13.12 -35.96
N ALA A 2 -45.34 -13.73 -35.73
CA ALA A 2 -44.68 -13.73 -34.45
C ALA A 2 -43.56 -12.66 -34.49
N LEU A 3 -43.67 -11.62 -33.64
CA LEU A 3 -42.65 -10.57 -33.50
C LEU A 3 -41.56 -11.13 -32.61
N ALA A 4 -40.39 -11.43 -33.20
CA ALA A 4 -39.18 -11.70 -32.40
C ALA A 4 -38.59 -10.39 -31.93
N LEU A 5 -38.72 -10.08 -30.62
CA LEU A 5 -37.95 -9.01 -29.97
C LEU A 5 -36.51 -9.49 -29.83
N GLY A 6 -35.63 -9.03 -30.71
CA GLY A 6 -34.19 -9.19 -30.55
C GLY A 6 -33.72 -8.27 -29.39
N LEU A 7 -33.32 -8.85 -28.24
CA LEU A 7 -32.56 -8.18 -27.25
C LEU A 7 -31.14 -7.96 -27.82
N ALA A 8 -30.86 -6.75 -28.30
CA ALA A 8 -29.51 -6.34 -28.61
C ALA A 8 -28.74 -6.26 -27.27
N ALA A 9 -27.81 -7.21 -27.02
CA ALA A 9 -26.88 -7.14 -25.96
C ALA A 9 -25.94 -5.96 -26.25
N THR A 10 -26.13 -4.84 -25.55
CA THR A 10 -25.17 -3.73 -25.58
C THR A 10 -23.84 -4.20 -25.00
N PRO A 11 -22.71 -4.01 -25.71
CA PRO A 11 -21.39 -4.36 -25.14
C PRO A 11 -21.20 -3.61 -23.84
N VAL A 12 -21.05 -4.34 -22.75
CA VAL A 12 -20.73 -3.77 -21.42
C VAL A 12 -19.27 -3.37 -21.47
N TRP A 13 -19.00 -2.16 -21.88
CA TRP A 13 -17.66 -1.58 -21.77
C TRP A 13 -17.29 -1.55 -20.30
N ALA A 14 -16.16 -2.16 -19.93
CA ALA A 14 -15.64 -2.08 -18.58
C ALA A 14 -15.54 -0.60 -18.18
N GLY A 15 -16.26 -0.21 -17.13
CA GLY A 15 -16.28 1.17 -16.67
C GLY A 15 -14.89 1.65 -16.26
N LEU A 16 -14.70 2.96 -16.19
CA LEU A 16 -13.40 3.53 -15.77
C LEU A 16 -12.93 2.94 -14.43
N ALA A 17 -13.85 2.74 -13.47
CA ALA A 17 -13.54 2.14 -12.19
C ALA A 17 -12.98 0.70 -12.33
N ASP A 18 -13.55 -0.13 -13.18
CA ASP A 18 -13.10 -1.51 -13.42
C ASP A 18 -11.70 -1.54 -14.07
N ARG A 19 -11.44 -0.62 -15.00
CA ARG A 19 -10.11 -0.43 -15.60
C ARG A 19 -9.06 0.00 -14.56
N ILE A 20 -9.42 0.86 -13.61
CA ILE A 20 -8.55 1.26 -12.51
C ILE A 20 -8.25 0.04 -11.64
N GLY A 21 -9.26 -0.75 -11.28
CA GLY A 21 -9.07 -2.00 -10.51
C GLY A 21 -8.15 -2.98 -11.21
N ALA A 22 -8.35 -3.21 -12.52
CA ALA A 22 -7.49 -4.08 -13.33
C ALA A 22 -6.05 -3.54 -13.41
N THR A 23 -5.88 -2.23 -13.60
CA THR A 23 -4.56 -1.59 -13.61
C THR A 23 -3.84 -1.72 -12.27
N PHE A 24 -4.58 -1.59 -11.14
CA PHE A 24 -4.02 -1.83 -9.81
C PHE A 24 -3.51 -3.26 -9.66
N GLY A 25 -4.25 -4.25 -10.17
CA GLY A 25 -3.83 -5.66 -10.16
C GLY A 25 -2.46 -5.89 -10.81
N LEU A 26 -2.08 -5.10 -11.82
CA LEU A 26 -0.75 -5.19 -12.45
C LEU A 26 0.38 -4.70 -11.52
N MET A 27 0.07 -3.85 -10.54
CA MET A 27 1.04 -3.34 -9.57
C MET A 27 1.10 -4.17 -8.28
N GLU A 28 0.11 -5.04 -8.05
CA GLU A 28 -0.08 -5.76 -6.78
C GLU A 28 1.16 -6.53 -6.33
N ALA A 29 1.77 -7.31 -7.23
CA ALA A 29 2.94 -8.12 -6.90
C ALA A 29 4.14 -7.27 -6.43
N GLU A 30 4.37 -6.12 -7.06
CA GLU A 30 5.43 -5.19 -6.65
C GLU A 30 5.16 -4.57 -5.29
N LEU A 31 3.89 -4.22 -5.03
CA LEU A 31 3.46 -3.65 -3.76
C LEU A 31 3.62 -4.68 -2.63
N VAL A 32 3.18 -5.92 -2.84
CA VAL A 32 3.37 -7.01 -1.88
C VAL A 32 4.85 -7.21 -1.57
N LYS A 33 5.70 -7.22 -2.60
CA LYS A 33 7.16 -7.38 -2.46
C LYS A 33 7.78 -6.26 -1.60
N ALA A 34 7.29 -5.03 -1.70
CA ALA A 34 7.76 -3.91 -0.88
C ALA A 34 7.49 -4.11 0.63
N PHE A 35 6.52 -4.95 0.97
CA PHE A 35 6.14 -5.26 2.34
C PHE A 35 6.49 -6.70 2.76
N GLU A 36 7.35 -7.41 2.02
CA GLU A 36 7.81 -8.73 2.43
C GLU A 36 8.47 -8.70 3.81
N PRO A 37 8.20 -9.70 4.67
CA PRO A 37 8.82 -9.78 5.99
C PRO A 37 10.34 -9.84 5.87
N ARG A 38 11.02 -8.96 6.58
CA ARG A 38 12.47 -8.90 6.64
C ARG A 38 12.90 -8.55 8.07
N GLU A 39 14.04 -9.06 8.48
CA GLU A 39 14.65 -8.72 9.76
C GLU A 39 16.16 -8.58 9.56
N GLY A 40 16.73 -7.54 10.15
CA GLY A 40 18.14 -7.21 10.13
C GLY A 40 18.53 -6.42 11.38
N ILE A 41 19.71 -5.83 11.39
CA ILE A 41 20.24 -5.06 12.49
C ILE A 41 20.80 -3.71 12.03
N ILE A 42 20.94 -2.80 12.98
CA ILE A 42 21.69 -1.54 12.82
C ILE A 42 23.18 -1.85 12.98
N VAL A 43 23.97 -1.51 11.97
CA VAL A 43 25.43 -1.71 11.98
C VAL A 43 26.21 -0.44 12.30
N ALA A 44 25.61 0.74 12.14
CA ALA A 44 26.15 2.01 12.56
C ALA A 44 25.04 3.05 12.72
N VAL A 45 25.28 4.06 13.54
CA VAL A 45 24.40 5.20 13.78
C VAL A 45 25.19 6.49 13.59
N ASP A 46 24.66 7.43 12.78
CA ASP A 46 25.24 8.76 12.58
C ASP A 46 24.11 9.80 12.65
N GLY A 47 23.94 10.40 13.81
CA GLY A 47 22.82 11.29 14.11
C GLY A 47 21.48 10.62 13.89
N ALA A 48 20.69 11.13 12.92
CA ALA A 48 19.41 10.54 12.52
C ALA A 48 19.53 9.51 11.38
N THR A 49 20.74 9.21 10.94
CA THR A 49 20.97 8.21 9.89
C THR A 49 21.36 6.87 10.51
N LEU A 50 20.62 5.84 10.16
CA LEU A 50 20.92 4.45 10.51
C LEU A 50 21.52 3.73 9.31
N TYR A 51 22.54 2.94 9.55
CA TYR A 51 23.08 2.02 8.56
C TYR A 51 22.63 0.61 8.93
N LEU A 52 21.94 -0.05 7.99
CA LEU A 52 21.34 -1.36 8.18
C LEU A 52 22.16 -2.42 7.44
N ASP A 53 22.18 -3.64 7.92
CA ASP A 53 22.92 -4.76 7.34
C ASP A 53 22.31 -5.33 6.06
N PHE A 54 21.35 -4.63 5.47
CA PHE A 54 20.79 -5.00 4.17
C PHE A 54 21.65 -4.50 3.03
N ALA A 55 22.03 -5.38 2.13
CA ALA A 55 22.79 -5.09 0.93
C ALA A 55 21.86 -4.97 -0.31
N ALA A 56 22.41 -4.52 -1.42
CA ALA A 56 21.65 -4.41 -2.69
C ALA A 56 21.05 -5.76 -3.15
N LYS A 57 21.69 -6.90 -2.84
CA LYS A 57 21.19 -8.26 -3.12
C LYS A 57 19.90 -8.61 -2.35
N ASP A 58 19.61 -7.91 -1.24
CA ASP A 58 18.46 -8.18 -0.39
C ASP A 58 17.18 -7.50 -0.93
N GLU A 59 17.27 -6.88 -2.13
CA GLU A 59 16.17 -6.26 -2.86
C GLU A 59 15.40 -5.19 -2.06
N ILE A 60 16.08 -4.56 -1.09
CA ILE A 60 15.53 -3.41 -0.38
C ILE A 60 15.35 -2.25 -1.35
N LYS A 61 14.28 -1.48 -1.16
CA LYS A 61 13.97 -0.34 -2.02
C LYS A 61 13.90 0.96 -1.21
N VAL A 62 14.32 2.05 -1.85
CA VAL A 62 14.12 3.39 -1.31
C VAL A 62 12.64 3.61 -1.00
N GLY A 63 12.37 4.22 0.14
CA GLY A 63 11.02 4.45 0.64
C GLY A 63 10.41 3.30 1.46
N GLN A 64 11.07 2.15 1.61
CA GLN A 64 10.60 1.16 2.57
C GLN A 64 10.76 1.66 4.01
N GLU A 65 9.82 1.28 4.87
CA GLU A 65 9.84 1.58 6.29
C GLU A 65 10.06 0.31 7.11
N PHE A 66 11.02 0.36 8.01
CA PHE A 66 11.30 -0.70 8.97
C PHE A 66 10.96 -0.24 10.38
N THR A 67 10.39 -1.11 11.19
CA THR A 67 10.28 -0.90 12.64
C THR A 67 11.65 -1.11 13.27
N VAL A 68 12.11 -0.15 14.05
CA VAL A 68 13.35 -0.24 14.85
C VAL A 68 12.99 -0.70 16.24
N PHE A 69 13.65 -1.75 16.75
CA PHE A 69 13.34 -2.31 18.05
C PHE A 69 14.58 -2.81 18.80
N ARG A 70 14.53 -2.74 20.11
CA ARG A 70 15.56 -3.29 21.01
C ARG A 70 15.07 -4.58 21.64
N LYS A 71 15.91 -5.63 21.59
CA LYS A 71 15.67 -6.89 22.29
C LYS A 71 16.07 -6.75 23.75
N GLY A 72 15.11 -6.87 24.64
CA GLY A 72 15.31 -6.90 26.10
C GLY A 72 15.54 -8.32 26.64
N ASP A 73 15.26 -8.49 27.92
CA ASP A 73 15.48 -9.73 28.64
C ASP A 73 14.59 -10.88 28.18
N VAL A 74 15.08 -12.09 28.36
CA VAL A 74 14.33 -13.31 28.12
C VAL A 74 13.30 -13.48 29.23
N PHE A 75 12.01 -13.48 28.87
CA PHE A 75 10.97 -13.89 29.80
C PHE A 75 10.75 -15.39 29.76
N ARG A 76 10.48 -15.97 30.96
CA ARG A 76 10.37 -17.39 31.16
C ARG A 76 9.02 -17.78 31.73
N HIS A 77 8.58 -18.99 31.41
CA HIS A 77 7.35 -19.54 32.00
C HIS A 77 7.53 -19.67 33.52
N PRO A 78 6.63 -19.09 34.35
CA PRO A 78 6.83 -18.98 35.80
C PRO A 78 6.93 -20.35 36.52
N LEU A 79 6.26 -21.37 36.00
CA LEU A 79 6.24 -22.70 36.61
C LEU A 79 7.34 -23.64 36.07
N THR A 80 7.67 -23.54 34.78
CA THR A 80 8.59 -24.49 34.13
C THR A 80 10.00 -23.94 33.93
N GLY A 81 10.20 -22.63 34.11
CA GLY A 81 11.44 -21.94 33.82
C GLY A 81 11.85 -21.89 32.33
N LYS A 82 11.06 -22.52 31.45
CA LYS A 82 11.38 -22.53 30.01
C LYS A 82 11.32 -21.13 29.40
N PRO A 83 12.30 -20.75 28.54
CA PRO A 83 12.25 -19.49 27.84
C PRO A 83 11.05 -19.46 26.88
N LEU A 84 10.27 -18.39 26.94
CA LEU A 84 9.10 -18.17 26.07
C LEU A 84 9.40 -17.15 24.95
N GLY A 85 10.37 -16.24 25.17
CA GLY A 85 10.73 -15.21 24.21
C GLY A 85 11.59 -14.12 24.86
N ARG A 86 11.73 -13.01 24.16
CA ARG A 86 12.36 -11.78 24.68
C ARG A 86 11.34 -10.65 24.64
N TYR A 87 11.44 -9.76 25.62
CA TYR A 87 10.77 -8.46 25.50
C TYR A 87 11.38 -7.70 24.31
N GLU A 88 10.54 -6.98 23.62
CA GLU A 88 10.96 -6.12 22.52
C GLU A 88 10.36 -4.74 22.75
N GLU A 89 11.21 -3.73 22.68
CA GLU A 89 10.80 -2.33 22.77
C GLU A 89 10.92 -1.72 21.38
N VAL A 90 9.81 -1.18 20.86
CA VAL A 90 9.83 -0.41 19.61
C VAL A 90 10.35 0.99 19.92
N LEU A 91 11.44 1.38 19.26
CA LEU A 91 12.13 2.66 19.45
C LEU A 91 11.66 3.71 18.44
N GLY A 92 11.29 3.27 17.24
CA GLY A 92 10.92 4.15 16.14
C GLY A 92 10.86 3.41 14.82
N TYR A 93 11.04 4.17 13.74
CA TYR A 93 10.96 3.70 12.37
C TYR A 93 12.16 4.16 11.56
N ALA A 94 12.60 3.34 10.61
CA ALA A 94 13.69 3.64 9.70
C ALA A 94 13.18 3.70 8.27
N HIS A 95 13.24 4.87 7.65
CA HIS A 95 12.86 5.08 6.25
C HIS A 95 14.08 4.96 5.35
N VAL A 96 14.08 4.01 4.43
CA VAL A 96 15.18 3.78 3.50
C VAL A 96 15.38 4.98 2.59
N LEU A 97 16.56 5.59 2.67
CA LEU A 97 16.98 6.71 1.82
C LEU A 97 17.78 6.23 0.62
N ARG A 98 18.65 5.24 0.82
CA ARG A 98 19.63 4.82 -0.15
C ARG A 98 20.06 3.37 0.11
N VAL A 99 20.18 2.60 -0.95
CA VAL A 99 20.64 1.20 -0.90
C VAL A 99 22.03 1.13 -1.55
N GLU A 100 23.01 0.70 -0.78
CA GLU A 100 24.39 0.56 -1.20
C GLU A 100 24.73 -0.93 -1.47
N PRO A 101 25.82 -1.25 -2.13
CA PRO A 101 26.20 -2.64 -2.41
C PRO A 101 26.28 -3.54 -1.16
N LYS A 102 26.66 -2.99 0.00
CA LYS A 102 26.92 -3.74 1.25
C LYS A 102 26.05 -3.36 2.43
N PHE A 103 25.35 -2.24 2.38
CA PHE A 103 24.50 -1.75 3.47
C PHE A 103 23.38 -0.87 2.93
N THR A 104 22.42 -0.54 3.78
CA THR A 104 21.33 0.39 3.46
C THR A 104 21.35 1.55 4.44
N ALA A 105 21.30 2.78 3.93
CA ALA A 105 21.14 3.99 4.73
C ALA A 105 19.66 4.35 4.86
N ALA A 106 19.22 4.61 6.09
CA ALA A 106 17.83 4.94 6.42
C ALA A 106 17.78 6.14 7.38
N LYS A 107 16.73 6.95 7.27
CA LYS A 107 16.42 8.03 8.22
C LYS A 107 15.63 7.46 9.38
N PHE A 108 16.11 7.69 10.59
CA PHE A 108 15.37 7.34 11.81
C PHE A 108 14.28 8.37 12.12
N VAL A 109 13.10 7.88 12.46
CA VAL A 109 11.97 8.65 13.00
C VAL A 109 11.66 8.08 14.37
N ALA A 110 11.95 8.87 15.41
CA ALA A 110 11.77 8.45 16.80
C ALA A 110 10.28 8.37 17.17
N ILE A 111 9.96 7.47 18.10
CA ILE A 111 8.75 7.54 18.90
C ILE A 111 9.04 8.37 20.15
N ASP A 112 8.17 9.33 20.46
CA ASP A 112 8.32 10.19 21.63
C ASP A 112 8.43 9.38 22.92
N GLY A 113 9.41 9.75 23.75
CA GLY A 113 9.67 9.10 25.05
C GLY A 113 10.42 7.77 24.94
N LYS A 114 10.88 7.37 23.75
CA LYS A 114 11.72 6.18 23.55
C LYS A 114 13.20 6.54 23.48
N SER A 115 14.05 5.55 23.84
CA SER A 115 15.50 5.70 23.75
C SER A 115 15.97 5.81 22.30
N ALA A 116 17.14 6.44 22.12
CA ALA A 116 17.81 6.47 20.82
C ALA A 116 18.23 5.06 20.37
N PRO A 117 18.25 4.79 19.06
CA PRO A 117 18.73 3.53 18.53
C PRO A 117 20.25 3.40 18.71
N GLU A 118 20.70 2.16 18.89
CA GLU A 118 22.10 1.79 19.04
C GLU A 118 22.48 0.73 18.01
N VAL A 119 23.77 0.49 17.86
CA VAL A 119 24.28 -0.64 17.06
C VAL A 119 23.78 -1.95 17.66
N GLU A 120 23.45 -2.92 16.81
CA GLU A 120 22.82 -4.21 17.14
C GLU A 120 21.31 -4.14 17.47
N ASP A 121 20.68 -2.97 17.58
CA ASP A 121 19.24 -2.89 17.62
C ASP A 121 18.64 -3.50 16.32
N GLY A 122 17.50 -4.18 16.46
CA GLY A 122 16.85 -4.85 15.37
C GLY A 122 16.05 -3.91 14.46
N VAL A 123 15.97 -4.26 13.18
CA VAL A 123 15.07 -3.59 12.23
C VAL A 123 14.24 -4.65 11.52
N ARG A 124 12.93 -4.40 11.31
CA ARG A 124 12.11 -5.39 10.63
C ARG A 124 10.90 -4.81 9.90
N ILE A 125 10.47 -5.53 8.86
CA ILE A 125 9.10 -5.51 8.34
C ILE A 125 8.39 -6.71 8.97
N THR A 126 7.28 -6.47 9.67
CA THR A 126 6.57 -7.50 10.44
C THR A 126 6.17 -8.70 9.57
N ARG A 127 6.13 -9.89 10.16
CA ARG A 127 5.57 -11.11 9.53
C ARG A 127 4.03 -11.14 9.58
N GLY A 128 3.43 -10.38 10.48
CA GLY A 128 1.98 -10.24 10.59
C GLY A 128 1.37 -9.48 9.43
N ARG A 129 0.05 -9.56 9.28
CA ARG A 129 -0.67 -8.76 8.28
C ARG A 129 -0.52 -7.28 8.59
N ILE A 130 -0.35 -6.49 7.54
CA ILE A 130 -0.18 -5.05 7.64
C ILE A 130 -1.54 -4.37 7.53
N LYS A 131 -1.88 -3.57 8.55
CA LYS A 131 -3.13 -2.81 8.58
C LYS A 131 -3.04 -1.62 7.62
N VAL A 132 -3.92 -1.57 6.64
CA VAL A 132 -3.96 -0.54 5.60
C VAL A 132 -5.37 -0.03 5.37
N ALA A 133 -5.51 1.27 5.12
CA ALA A 133 -6.74 1.87 4.62
C ALA A 133 -6.53 2.39 3.19
N VAL A 134 -7.49 2.11 2.32
CA VAL A 134 -7.54 2.62 0.94
C VAL A 134 -8.44 3.84 0.93
N THR A 135 -7.90 5.01 0.59
CA THR A 135 -8.67 6.26 0.54
C THR A 135 -9.59 6.30 -0.67
N PRO A 136 -10.60 7.22 -0.69
CA PRO A 136 -11.24 7.61 -1.94
C PRO A 136 -10.19 7.97 -3.00
N LEU A 137 -10.51 7.67 -4.26
CA LEU A 137 -9.64 8.02 -5.39
C LEU A 137 -9.59 9.55 -5.57
N VAL A 138 -8.38 10.09 -5.72
CA VAL A 138 -8.16 11.49 -6.11
C VAL A 138 -8.14 11.56 -7.63
N ASP A 139 -9.18 12.11 -8.24
CA ASP A 139 -9.25 12.28 -9.68
C ASP A 139 -8.76 13.65 -10.14
N LEU A 140 -7.51 13.71 -10.60
CA LEU A 140 -6.90 14.90 -11.17
C LEU A 140 -7.22 15.06 -12.68
N THR A 141 -7.91 14.10 -13.29
CA THR A 141 -8.33 14.19 -14.70
C THR A 141 -9.65 14.88 -14.87
N LYS A 142 -10.41 15.06 -13.77
CA LYS A 142 -11.76 15.64 -13.73
C LYS A 142 -12.71 14.88 -14.66
N SER A 143 -12.71 13.54 -14.57
CA SER A 143 -13.65 12.71 -15.32
C SER A 143 -15.05 12.79 -14.71
N ASP A 144 -16.08 12.64 -15.52
CA ASP A 144 -17.49 12.56 -15.06
C ASP A 144 -17.88 11.13 -14.64
N ALA A 145 -16.92 10.20 -14.53
CA ALA A 145 -17.16 8.81 -14.20
C ALA A 145 -17.44 8.63 -12.70
N ASP A 146 -18.34 7.68 -12.37
CA ASP A 146 -18.53 7.26 -10.98
C ASP A 146 -17.37 6.37 -10.52
N LEU A 147 -16.51 6.93 -9.67
CA LEU A 147 -15.29 6.30 -9.16
C LEU A 147 -15.42 5.80 -7.72
N ARG A 148 -16.61 5.87 -7.11
CA ARG A 148 -16.86 5.44 -5.71
C ARG A 148 -16.56 3.96 -5.46
N ARG A 149 -16.59 3.13 -6.52
CA ARG A 149 -16.26 1.70 -6.42
C ARG A 149 -14.75 1.41 -6.35
N VAL A 150 -13.89 2.36 -6.73
CA VAL A 150 -12.43 2.14 -6.82
C VAL A 150 -11.81 1.68 -5.50
N PRO A 151 -12.10 2.30 -4.34
CA PRO A 151 -11.56 1.84 -3.05
C PRO A 151 -11.91 0.37 -2.75
N PHE A 152 -13.12 -0.07 -3.08
CA PHE A 152 -13.55 -1.47 -2.87
C PHE A 152 -12.79 -2.45 -3.76
N LEU A 153 -12.56 -2.10 -5.01
CA LEU A 153 -11.81 -2.94 -5.96
C LEU A 153 -10.36 -3.10 -5.51
N ILE A 154 -9.71 -2.01 -5.12
CA ILE A 154 -8.34 -2.00 -4.62
C ILE A 154 -8.25 -2.75 -3.28
N SER A 155 -9.17 -2.51 -2.35
CA SER A 155 -9.23 -3.20 -1.06
C SER A 155 -9.37 -4.71 -1.23
N THR A 156 -10.23 -5.14 -2.16
CA THR A 156 -10.41 -6.57 -2.49
C THR A 156 -9.13 -7.17 -3.05
N ALA A 157 -8.43 -6.45 -3.94
CA ALA A 157 -7.15 -6.91 -4.49
C ALA A 157 -6.11 -7.08 -3.38
N LEU A 158 -5.93 -6.09 -2.51
CA LEU A 158 -5.00 -6.17 -1.38
C LEU A 158 -5.32 -7.30 -0.40
N ASP A 159 -6.60 -7.50 -0.04
CA ASP A 159 -6.99 -8.56 0.91
C ASP A 159 -6.74 -9.96 0.36
N ARG A 160 -6.86 -10.15 -0.95
CA ARG A 160 -6.53 -11.44 -1.63
C ARG A 160 -5.08 -11.85 -1.44
N THR A 161 -4.16 -10.91 -1.31
CA THR A 161 -2.73 -11.20 -1.10
C THR A 161 -2.45 -11.84 0.25
N LYS A 162 -3.39 -11.74 1.21
CA LYS A 162 -3.24 -12.16 2.62
C LYS A 162 -2.10 -11.45 3.36
N ARG A 163 -1.39 -10.55 2.69
CA ARG A 163 -0.33 -9.71 3.29
C ARG A 163 -0.91 -8.54 4.07
N PHE A 164 -2.04 -8.02 3.61
CA PHE A 164 -2.69 -6.85 4.20
C PHE A 164 -3.95 -7.23 4.97
N GLN A 165 -4.23 -6.45 6.02
CA GLN A 165 -5.51 -6.37 6.70
C GLN A 165 -6.10 -5.01 6.32
N VAL A 166 -7.05 -5.03 5.40
CA VAL A 166 -7.61 -3.80 4.85
C VAL A 166 -8.76 -3.32 5.74
N ALA A 167 -8.74 -2.02 6.08
CA ALA A 167 -9.86 -1.38 6.77
C ALA A 167 -11.10 -1.39 5.86
N ASP A 168 -12.28 -1.45 6.48
CA ASP A 168 -13.54 -1.43 5.72
C ASP A 168 -13.65 -0.16 4.87
N PRO A 169 -13.78 -0.28 3.53
CA PRO A 169 -13.86 0.87 2.65
C PRO A 169 -15.01 1.81 2.94
N LEU A 170 -16.13 1.32 3.47
CA LEU A 170 -17.25 2.18 3.87
C LEU A 170 -16.86 3.08 5.02
N THR A 171 -16.22 2.53 6.06
CA THR A 171 -15.73 3.31 7.19
C THR A 171 -14.72 4.38 6.76
N VAL A 172 -13.85 4.04 5.79
CA VAL A 172 -12.90 5.01 5.23
C VAL A 172 -13.62 6.09 4.42
N LEU A 173 -14.59 5.74 3.59
CA LEU A 173 -15.39 6.70 2.83
C LEU A 173 -16.16 7.65 3.75
N ASP A 174 -16.75 7.14 4.82
CA ASP A 174 -17.48 7.96 5.82
C ASP A 174 -16.55 8.95 6.52
N LEU A 175 -15.32 8.54 6.83
CA LEU A 175 -14.32 9.43 7.41
C LEU A 175 -14.05 10.65 6.52
N PHE A 176 -13.90 10.45 5.22
CA PHE A 176 -13.65 11.55 4.26
C PHE A 176 -14.93 12.25 3.78
N GLY A 177 -16.09 11.62 3.90
CA GLY A 177 -17.38 12.20 3.55
C GLY A 177 -17.99 13.08 4.65
N SER A 178 -17.78 12.72 5.91
CA SER A 178 -18.32 13.41 7.09
C SER A 178 -17.35 14.40 7.73
N SER A 179 -16.06 14.32 7.43
CA SER A 179 -15.01 15.19 7.94
C SER A 179 -14.68 16.30 6.92
N PRO A 180 -14.27 17.50 7.38
CA PRO A 180 -13.68 18.51 6.50
C PRO A 180 -12.32 18.08 5.94
N ALA A 181 -11.73 16.99 6.44
CA ALA A 181 -10.45 16.46 5.95
C ALA A 181 -10.59 15.94 4.52
N ARG A 182 -9.68 16.38 3.66
CA ARG A 182 -9.58 15.91 2.27
C ARG A 182 -8.48 14.88 2.15
N VAL A 183 -8.61 13.97 1.19
CA VAL A 183 -7.59 12.94 0.93
C VAL A 183 -6.23 13.58 0.64
N GLU A 184 -6.21 14.71 -0.06
CA GLU A 184 -5.00 15.45 -0.41
C GLU A 184 -4.25 15.97 0.83
N GLU A 185 -4.96 16.19 1.95
CA GLU A 185 -4.35 16.63 3.20
C GLU A 185 -3.46 15.54 3.82
N LEU A 186 -3.76 14.26 3.58
CA LEU A 186 -2.87 13.16 4.01
C LEU A 186 -1.49 13.24 3.35
N LEU A 187 -1.44 13.73 2.10
CA LEU A 187 -0.21 13.92 1.34
C LEU A 187 0.55 15.19 1.77
N ALA A 188 -0.18 16.23 2.14
CA ALA A 188 0.39 17.55 2.43
C ALA A 188 0.71 17.77 3.91
N GLN A 189 0.00 17.08 4.81
CA GLN A 189 0.06 17.32 6.26
C GLN A 189 0.31 16.00 7.01
N PRO A 190 1.58 15.68 7.38
CA PRO A 190 1.92 14.44 8.09
C PRO A 190 1.06 14.18 9.33
N GLN A 191 0.76 15.24 10.08
CA GLN A 191 -0.04 15.14 11.30
C GLN A 191 -1.46 14.63 11.05
N LYS A 192 -2.06 15.03 9.92
CA LYS A 192 -3.40 14.54 9.52
C LYS A 192 -3.37 13.06 9.18
N ALA A 193 -2.34 12.59 8.49
CA ALA A 193 -2.19 11.18 8.20
C ALA A 193 -2.08 10.34 9.49
N ILE A 194 -1.36 10.85 10.49
CA ILE A 194 -1.21 10.20 11.80
C ILE A 194 -2.54 10.18 12.57
N GLU A 195 -3.21 11.32 12.70
CA GLU A 195 -4.47 11.46 13.44
C GLU A 195 -5.55 10.54 12.88
N GLN A 196 -5.77 10.59 11.57
CA GLN A 196 -6.79 9.76 10.90
C GLN A 196 -6.40 8.27 10.93
N GLY A 197 -5.11 7.95 10.81
CA GLY A 197 -4.61 6.59 10.91
C GLY A 197 -4.87 5.97 12.29
N LYS A 198 -4.66 6.73 13.34
CA LYS A 198 -4.99 6.32 14.73
C LYS A 198 -6.48 6.08 14.91
N ALA A 199 -7.35 6.92 14.33
CA ALA A 199 -8.80 6.78 14.42
C ALA A 199 -9.30 5.48 13.79
N LEU A 200 -8.64 5.01 12.71
CA LEU A 200 -8.98 3.77 12.02
C LEU A 200 -8.15 2.56 12.46
N ASP A 201 -7.20 2.72 13.39
CA ASP A 201 -6.25 1.68 13.81
C ASP A 201 -5.50 1.07 12.61
N VAL A 202 -5.01 1.91 11.69
CA VAL A 202 -4.23 1.48 10.54
C VAL A 202 -2.78 1.99 10.64
N ALA A 203 -1.86 1.23 10.05
CA ALA A 203 -0.45 1.59 9.96
C ALA A 203 -0.12 2.33 8.66
N TRP A 204 -0.97 2.18 7.63
CA TRP A 204 -0.70 2.66 6.29
C TRP A 204 -1.94 3.19 5.60
N TRP A 205 -1.72 4.24 4.81
CA TRP A 205 -2.66 4.74 3.82
C TRP A 205 -2.18 4.34 2.43
N LEU A 206 -3.09 3.84 1.61
CA LEU A 206 -2.93 3.76 0.17
C LEU A 206 -3.82 4.81 -0.47
N VAL A 207 -3.21 5.79 -1.12
CA VAL A 207 -3.89 6.87 -1.83
C VAL A 207 -3.83 6.62 -3.34
N PRO A 208 -4.91 6.12 -3.95
CA PRO A 208 -4.98 5.99 -5.40
C PRO A 208 -5.26 7.35 -6.02
N MET A 209 -4.52 7.70 -7.07
CA MET A 209 -4.70 8.96 -7.81
C MET A 209 -4.79 8.68 -9.31
N LEU A 210 -5.73 9.32 -9.98
CA LEU A 210 -5.86 9.30 -11.43
C LEU A 210 -5.30 10.60 -12.00
N LEU A 211 -4.35 10.50 -12.89
CA LEU A 211 -3.71 11.68 -13.48
C LEU A 211 -3.48 11.51 -14.99
N ARG A 212 -3.42 12.63 -15.72
CA ARG A 212 -3.14 12.65 -17.16
C ARG A 212 -1.80 13.31 -17.42
N ARG A 213 -0.96 12.67 -18.23
CA ARG A 213 0.34 13.21 -18.64
C ARG A 213 0.66 12.73 -20.06
N GLY A 214 1.08 13.65 -20.94
CA GLY A 214 1.47 13.30 -22.31
C GLY A 214 0.41 12.57 -23.12
N GLY A 215 -0.89 12.89 -22.91
CA GLY A 215 -2.02 12.23 -23.56
C GLY A 215 -2.41 10.87 -22.99
N ALA A 216 -1.63 10.29 -22.09
CA ALA A 216 -1.95 9.05 -21.39
C ALA A 216 -2.52 9.31 -20.00
N THR A 217 -3.43 8.43 -19.57
CA THR A 217 -3.96 8.41 -18.20
C THR A 217 -3.23 7.36 -17.39
N TYR A 218 -2.88 7.72 -16.16
CA TYR A 218 -2.13 6.87 -15.24
C TYR A 218 -2.89 6.69 -13.94
N LEU A 219 -2.79 5.50 -13.38
CA LEU A 219 -3.07 5.25 -11.97
C LEU A 219 -1.76 5.37 -11.18
N ASP A 220 -1.76 6.21 -10.18
CA ASP A 220 -0.68 6.34 -9.20
C ASP A 220 -1.18 5.80 -7.86
N ALA A 221 -0.42 4.92 -7.24
CA ALA A 221 -0.71 4.34 -5.94
C ALA A 221 0.36 4.79 -4.95
N THR A 222 0.06 5.82 -4.16
CA THR A 222 0.98 6.39 -3.17
C THR A 222 0.74 5.81 -1.79
N TRP A 223 1.82 5.34 -1.15
CA TRP A 223 1.81 4.80 0.19
C TRP A 223 2.32 5.83 1.20
N ILE A 224 1.53 6.04 2.26
CA ILE A 224 1.85 6.97 3.35
C ILE A 224 1.84 6.17 4.64
N SER A 225 2.89 6.33 5.46
CA SER A 225 2.88 5.81 6.82
C SER A 225 1.84 6.56 7.66
N ALA A 226 0.87 5.85 8.20
CA ALA A 226 -0.09 6.43 9.14
C ALA A 226 0.52 6.62 10.54
N ILE A 227 1.74 6.15 10.75
CA ILE A 227 2.46 6.25 12.02
C ILE A 227 3.39 7.47 12.03
N THR A 228 4.12 7.69 10.92
CA THR A 228 5.09 8.78 10.80
C THR A 228 4.56 9.95 9.96
N GLY A 229 3.44 9.77 9.28
CA GLY A 229 2.86 10.76 8.37
C GLY A 229 3.67 10.96 7.08
N THR A 230 4.67 10.13 6.82
CA THR A 230 5.58 10.30 5.69
C THR A 230 5.05 9.56 4.46
N ALA A 231 4.98 10.26 3.32
CA ALA A 231 4.79 9.61 2.03
C ALA A 231 6.10 8.89 1.64
N LEU A 232 6.04 7.57 1.50
CA LEU A 232 7.25 6.75 1.40
C LEU A 232 7.59 6.40 -0.04
N PHE A 233 6.65 5.86 -0.77
CA PHE A 233 6.83 5.53 -2.18
C PHE A 233 5.51 5.56 -2.92
N SER A 234 5.58 5.69 -4.24
CA SER A 234 4.45 5.52 -5.14
C SER A 234 4.78 4.55 -6.27
N ARG A 235 3.74 3.98 -6.85
CA ARG A 235 3.82 3.19 -8.08
C ARG A 235 2.85 3.78 -9.08
N ARG A 236 3.33 3.93 -10.31
CA ARG A 236 2.55 4.50 -11.40
C ARG A 236 2.47 3.53 -12.55
N GLN A 237 1.25 3.31 -13.03
CA GLN A 237 0.97 2.45 -14.16
C GLN A 237 0.06 3.17 -15.16
N VAL A 238 0.32 2.98 -16.44
CA VAL A 238 -0.60 3.45 -17.49
C VAL A 238 -1.92 2.73 -17.34
N LEU A 239 -3.01 3.47 -17.38
CA LEU A 239 -4.34 2.89 -17.29
C LEU A 239 -4.57 1.95 -18.48
N THR A 240 -4.97 0.72 -18.20
CA THR A 240 -5.29 -0.27 -19.25
C THR A 240 -6.32 0.30 -20.20
N ARG A 241 -6.10 0.15 -21.50
CA ARG A 241 -7.13 0.48 -22.49
C ARG A 241 -8.25 -0.54 -22.34
N PRO A 242 -9.53 -0.16 -22.62
CA PRO A 242 -10.56 -1.17 -22.77
C PRO A 242 -10.11 -2.04 -23.95
N GLU A 243 -9.85 -3.31 -23.71
CA GLU A 243 -9.79 -4.27 -24.78
C GLU A 243 -11.18 -4.28 -25.41
N PRO A 244 -11.33 -4.15 -26.75
CA PRO A 244 -12.56 -4.52 -27.37
C PRO A 244 -12.81 -5.95 -26.90
N ALA A 245 -14.00 -6.22 -26.34
CA ALA A 245 -14.38 -7.56 -25.99
C ALA A 245 -14.08 -8.39 -27.26
N GLU A 246 -13.09 -9.28 -27.17
CA GLU A 246 -12.96 -10.31 -28.19
C GLU A 246 -14.32 -10.99 -28.20
N GLU A 247 -15.09 -10.80 -29.26
CA GLU A 247 -16.28 -11.58 -29.49
C GLU A 247 -15.81 -13.02 -29.37
N GLN A 248 -16.18 -13.67 -28.28
CA GLN A 248 -15.97 -15.10 -28.11
C GLN A 248 -16.88 -15.75 -29.18
N ARG A 249 -16.32 -15.87 -30.40
CA ARG A 249 -16.99 -16.60 -31.47
C ARG A 249 -17.00 -18.06 -31.05
N PHE A 250 -18.17 -18.54 -30.80
CA PHE A 250 -18.34 -19.97 -30.61
C PHE A 250 -18.03 -20.70 -31.93
N PRO A 251 -17.44 -21.92 -31.89
CA PRO A 251 -17.04 -22.66 -33.10
C PRO A 251 -18.17 -22.92 -34.11
N TRP A 252 -19.41 -22.68 -33.70
CA TRP A 252 -20.63 -22.87 -34.53
C TRP A 252 -21.24 -21.54 -35.03
N GLU A 253 -20.66 -20.39 -34.73
CA GLU A 253 -21.13 -19.14 -35.29
C GLU A 253 -20.67 -18.99 -36.72
N PRO A 254 -21.62 -18.69 -37.68
CA PRO A 254 -21.25 -18.46 -39.05
C PRO A 254 -20.33 -17.26 -39.18
N ALA A 255 -19.36 -17.34 -40.09
CA ALA A 255 -18.49 -16.19 -40.40
C ALA A 255 -19.39 -15.05 -40.91
N VAL A 256 -19.15 -13.83 -40.37
CA VAL A 256 -19.78 -12.63 -40.94
C VAL A 256 -19.15 -12.43 -42.30
N GLU A 257 -19.96 -12.61 -43.37
CA GLU A 257 -19.57 -12.22 -44.72
C GLU A 257 -19.59 -10.68 -44.78
N ASP A 258 -18.46 -10.09 -45.18
CA ASP A 258 -18.31 -8.65 -45.47
C ASP A 258 -19.09 -8.23 -46.69
#